data_6ee3dd5e0fb9fa5dbb3d71803bb8074e
#
_entry.id   6ee3dd5e0fb9fa5dbb3d71803bb8074e
#
_cell.length_a   1.000
_cell.length_b   1.000
_cell.length_c   1.000
_cell.angle_alpha   90.00
_cell.angle_beta   90.00
_cell.angle_gamma   90.00
#
_symmetry.space_group_name_H-M   'P 1'
#
loop_
_entity.id
_entity.type
_entity.pdbx_description
1 polymer ?
#
loop_
_entity_poly.entity_id
_entity_poly.type
_entity_poly.pdbx_seq_one_letter_code
_entity_poly.pdbx_strand_id
1 'polypeptide(L)'
;MRTGISICVNGEIKKLYSLDFKADKSKTVKRNKLKKVLSKAIQSCLKKFDSKEITIICERVRTFTASTDMRPEVIKAQSALIAAIVDAAFEFDIRVYSVDTRHWKTRVLGTSRPKFEPIEGVKNPQKFGSVRKMIDLGFYDNLYNEGSRGFTLNDDMADAGCISLYGFSGKPYNLILET
;
A
#
# COMPACT_ATOMS: atom_id res chain seq x y z
N MET A 1 -4.64 -6.91 -11.16
CA MET A 1 -3.76 -6.09 -10.30
C MET A 1 -4.62 -5.45 -9.23
N ARG A 2 -4.18 -5.48 -7.99
CA ARG A 2 -4.84 -4.83 -6.85
C ARG A 2 -3.89 -3.83 -6.21
N THR A 3 -4.41 -2.89 -5.46
CA THR A 3 -3.64 -1.93 -4.66
C THR A 3 -4.30 -1.81 -3.30
N GLY A 4 -3.56 -2.06 -2.24
CA GLY A 4 -4.00 -1.84 -0.87
C GLY A 4 -3.89 -0.35 -0.50
N ILE A 5 -4.82 0.13 0.31
CA ILE A 5 -4.84 1.48 0.86
C ILE A 5 -5.13 1.38 2.36
N SER A 6 -4.33 2.07 3.15
CA SER A 6 -4.51 2.18 4.60
C SER A 6 -4.55 3.64 5.02
N ILE A 7 -5.39 3.95 5.99
CA ILE A 7 -5.40 5.25 6.68
C ILE A 7 -5.03 4.99 8.13
N CYS A 8 -3.91 5.58 8.56
CA CYS A 8 -3.40 5.49 9.91
C CYS A 8 -3.44 6.86 10.58
N VAL A 9 -3.91 6.92 11.82
CA VAL A 9 -3.97 8.15 12.63
C VAL A 9 -3.36 7.84 13.98
N ASN A 10 -2.36 8.60 14.39
CA ASN A 10 -1.66 8.43 15.66
C ASN A 10 -1.17 6.99 15.92
N GLY A 11 -0.66 6.32 14.87
CA GLY A 11 -0.16 4.95 14.94
C GLY A 11 -1.22 3.86 14.91
N GLU A 12 -2.49 4.21 14.79
CA GLU A 12 -3.60 3.27 14.72
C GLU A 12 -4.23 3.24 13.33
N ILE A 13 -4.37 2.06 12.74
CA ILE A 13 -5.04 1.89 11.44
C ILE A 13 -6.54 2.12 11.62
N LYS A 14 -7.08 3.16 11.00
CA LYS A 14 -8.51 3.51 11.05
C LYS A 14 -9.30 2.96 9.88
N LYS A 15 -8.65 2.77 8.73
CA LYS A 15 -9.28 2.16 7.55
C LYS A 15 -8.26 1.33 6.78
N LEU A 16 -8.73 0.20 6.29
CA LEU A 16 -7.96 -0.71 5.44
C LEU A 16 -8.89 -1.22 4.32
N TYR A 17 -8.51 -0.99 3.06
CA TYR A 17 -9.28 -1.42 1.89
C TYR A 17 -8.40 -1.60 0.66
N SER A 18 -8.94 -2.21 -0.38
CA SER A 18 -8.21 -2.38 -1.65
C SER A 18 -9.02 -1.94 -2.85
N LEU A 19 -8.29 -1.59 -3.91
CA LEU A 19 -8.84 -1.36 -5.25
C LEU A 19 -8.45 -2.52 -6.16
N ASP A 20 -9.44 -3.15 -6.76
CA ASP A 20 -9.22 -4.15 -7.80
C ASP A 20 -9.34 -3.50 -9.20
N PHE A 21 -8.31 -3.73 -10.01
CA PHE A 21 -8.21 -3.24 -11.38
C PHE A 21 -8.35 -4.35 -12.42
N LYS A 22 -8.83 -5.54 -12.05
CA LYS A 22 -8.92 -6.68 -12.99
C LYS A 22 -9.83 -6.39 -14.17
N ALA A 23 -10.93 -5.70 -13.94
CA ALA A 23 -11.88 -5.33 -14.97
C ALA A 23 -11.40 -4.15 -15.84
N ASP A 24 -10.42 -3.39 -15.37
CA ASP A 24 -9.97 -2.16 -16.02
C ASP A 24 -8.90 -2.49 -17.08
N LYS A 25 -9.25 -2.45 -18.35
CA LYS A 25 -8.35 -2.80 -19.46
C LYS A 25 -7.28 -1.73 -19.73
N SER A 26 -7.60 -0.45 -19.53
CA SER A 26 -6.72 0.68 -19.82
C SER A 26 -5.92 1.13 -18.61
N LYS A 27 -4.63 1.47 -18.82
CA LYS A 27 -3.77 2.09 -17.77
C LYS A 27 -4.33 3.43 -17.31
N THR A 28 -4.87 4.21 -18.23
CA THR A 28 -5.50 5.51 -17.93
C THR A 28 -6.71 5.35 -17.01
N VAL A 29 -7.56 4.35 -17.26
CA VAL A 29 -8.72 4.05 -16.41
C VAL A 29 -8.26 3.68 -15.00
N LYS A 30 -7.23 2.84 -14.86
CA LYS A 30 -6.66 2.45 -13.55
C LYS A 30 -6.12 3.66 -12.79
N ARG A 31 -5.35 4.52 -13.48
CA ARG A 31 -4.79 5.76 -12.92
C ARG A 31 -5.90 6.68 -12.42
N ASN A 32 -6.90 6.96 -13.24
CA ASN A 32 -8.00 7.85 -12.89
C ASN A 32 -8.85 7.29 -11.74
N LYS A 33 -9.09 5.99 -11.70
CA LYS A 33 -9.80 5.32 -10.61
C LYS A 33 -9.04 5.46 -9.28
N LEU A 34 -7.73 5.22 -9.28
CA LEU A 34 -6.90 5.39 -8.09
C LEU A 34 -6.88 6.85 -7.64
N LYS A 35 -6.63 7.79 -8.55
CA LYS A 35 -6.64 9.23 -8.27
C LYS A 35 -7.95 9.64 -7.60
N LYS A 36 -9.10 9.28 -8.19
CA LYS A 36 -10.44 9.61 -7.66
C LYS A 36 -10.66 9.08 -6.24
N VAL A 37 -10.20 7.86 -5.96
CA VAL A 37 -10.35 7.26 -4.62
C VAL A 37 -9.44 7.94 -3.62
N LEU A 38 -8.20 8.23 -4.00
CA LEU A 38 -7.25 8.95 -3.13
C LEU A 38 -7.73 10.38 -2.84
N SER A 39 -8.16 11.14 -3.85
CA SER A 39 -8.69 12.49 -3.62
C SER A 39 -9.86 12.49 -2.64
N LYS A 40 -10.79 11.51 -2.73
CA LYS A 40 -11.87 11.37 -1.74
C LYS A 40 -11.36 11.02 -0.34
N ALA A 41 -10.36 10.14 -0.23
CA ALA A 41 -9.77 9.79 1.06
C ALA A 41 -9.07 11.00 1.69
N ILE A 42 -8.29 11.75 0.90
CA ILE A 42 -7.62 12.99 1.32
C ILE A 42 -8.64 14.02 1.80
N GLN A 43 -9.67 14.29 1.00
CA GLN A 43 -10.75 15.22 1.39
C GLN A 43 -11.43 14.82 2.70
N SER A 44 -11.60 13.52 2.93
CA SER A 44 -12.14 13.03 4.21
C SER A 44 -11.20 13.28 5.38
N CYS A 45 -9.88 13.18 5.16
CA CYS A 45 -8.87 13.50 6.18
C CYS A 45 -8.79 15.00 6.44
N LEU A 46 -8.81 15.84 5.41
CA LEU A 46 -8.76 17.30 5.51
C LEU A 46 -9.93 17.93 6.27
N LYS A 47 -11.02 17.19 6.48
CA LYS A 47 -12.09 17.62 7.40
C LYS A 47 -11.67 17.61 8.88
N LYS A 48 -10.57 16.96 9.22
CA LYS A 48 -10.12 16.73 10.60
C LYS A 48 -8.67 17.15 10.86
N PHE A 49 -7.87 17.25 9.82
CA PHE A 49 -6.43 17.48 9.88
C PHE A 49 -6.03 18.54 8.86
N ASP A 50 -5.00 19.32 9.17
CA ASP A 50 -4.34 20.20 8.20
C ASP A 50 -3.59 19.39 7.15
N SER A 51 -3.39 19.95 5.94
CA SER A 51 -2.65 19.30 4.87
C SER A 51 -1.22 18.92 5.30
N LYS A 52 -0.59 19.75 6.11
CA LYS A 52 0.76 19.51 6.66
C LYS A 52 0.84 18.33 7.64
N GLU A 53 -0.29 17.96 8.24
CA GLU A 53 -0.38 16.79 9.13
C GLU A 53 -0.64 15.49 8.36
N ILE A 54 -0.97 15.58 7.07
CA ILE A 54 -1.24 14.42 6.21
C ILE A 54 0.02 14.09 5.42
N THR A 55 0.37 12.82 5.41
CA THR A 55 1.48 12.29 4.64
C THR A 55 1.03 11.07 3.86
N ILE A 56 1.38 10.99 2.60
CA ILE A 56 1.16 9.79 1.78
C ILE A 56 2.47 9.04 1.66
N ILE A 57 2.42 7.74 1.93
CA ILE A 57 3.58 6.84 1.80
C ILE A 57 3.21 5.71 0.86
N CYS A 58 4.05 5.47 -0.15
CA CYS A 58 3.89 4.35 -1.07
C CYS A 58 5.15 3.47 -1.12
N GLU A 59 4.98 2.22 -1.50
CA GLU A 59 6.12 1.35 -1.74
C GLU A 59 6.88 1.81 -2.98
N ARG A 60 8.22 1.85 -2.87
CA ARG A 60 9.09 2.23 -3.99
C ARG A 60 8.98 1.21 -5.13
N VAL A 61 8.79 1.69 -6.36
CA VAL A 61 8.91 0.85 -7.55
C VAL A 61 10.36 0.39 -7.68
N ARG A 62 10.56 -0.91 -7.69
CA ARG A 62 11.88 -1.48 -7.99
C ARG A 62 12.09 -1.46 -9.49
N THR A 63 13.07 -0.69 -9.95
CA THR A 63 13.45 -0.61 -11.35
C THR A 63 14.43 -1.70 -11.75
N PHE A 64 15.21 -2.23 -10.79
CA PHE A 64 16.17 -3.30 -11.04
C PHE A 64 16.23 -4.27 -9.85
N THR A 65 16.15 -5.56 -10.13
CA THR A 65 16.68 -6.62 -9.27
C THR A 65 17.57 -7.48 -10.13
N ALA A 66 18.79 -7.71 -9.68
CA ALA A 66 19.77 -8.54 -10.39
C ALA A 66 19.36 -10.00 -10.63
N SER A 67 18.17 -10.40 -10.18
CA SER A 67 17.68 -11.78 -10.22
C SER A 67 16.26 -11.97 -10.74
N THR A 68 15.55 -10.90 -11.13
CA THR A 68 14.19 -11.03 -11.66
C THR A 68 13.98 -10.07 -12.81
N ASP A 69 13.72 -10.62 -14.00
CA ASP A 69 13.22 -9.91 -15.15
C ASP A 69 11.83 -9.33 -14.83
N MET A 70 11.81 -8.18 -14.13
CA MET A 70 10.56 -7.44 -14.01
C MET A 70 10.16 -6.98 -15.40
N ARG A 71 9.06 -7.54 -15.90
CA ARG A 71 8.54 -7.20 -17.22
C ARG A 71 8.33 -5.69 -17.29
N PRO A 72 8.80 -5.02 -18.38
CA PRO A 72 8.66 -3.57 -18.54
C PRO A 72 7.23 -3.06 -18.32
N GLU A 73 6.23 -3.89 -18.65
CA GLU A 73 4.81 -3.57 -18.45
C GLU A 73 4.42 -3.44 -16.99
N VAL A 74 5.04 -4.23 -16.10
CA VAL A 74 4.78 -4.15 -14.66
C VAL A 74 5.35 -2.86 -14.10
N ILE A 75 6.59 -2.51 -14.48
CA ILE A 75 7.24 -1.25 -14.07
C ILE A 75 6.39 -0.06 -14.56
N LYS A 76 5.98 -0.05 -15.84
CA LYS A 76 5.13 1.00 -16.40
C LYS A 76 3.78 1.11 -15.67
N ALA A 77 3.18 -0.02 -15.29
CA ALA A 77 1.91 -0.02 -14.56
C ALA A 77 2.07 0.55 -13.14
N GLN A 78 3.12 0.15 -12.43
CA GLN A 78 3.41 0.67 -11.09
C GLN A 78 3.75 2.16 -11.12
N SER A 79 4.57 2.61 -12.07
CA SER A 79 4.90 4.03 -12.25
C SER A 79 3.65 4.87 -12.53
N ALA A 80 2.71 4.36 -13.33
CA ALA A 80 1.44 5.04 -13.59
C ALA A 80 0.56 5.18 -12.32
N LEU A 81 0.63 4.22 -11.40
CA LEU A 81 -0.07 4.32 -10.12
C LEU A 81 0.60 5.34 -9.18
N ILE A 82 1.93 5.38 -9.14
CA ILE A 82 2.66 6.41 -8.38
C ILE A 82 2.34 7.80 -8.92
N ALA A 83 2.33 7.98 -10.25
CA ALA A 83 1.91 9.24 -10.84
C ALA A 83 0.49 9.65 -10.41
N ALA A 84 -0.45 8.69 -10.30
CA ALA A 84 -1.79 8.99 -9.80
C ALA A 84 -1.80 9.42 -8.33
N ILE A 85 -0.91 8.85 -7.52
CA ILE A 85 -0.75 9.24 -6.11
C ILE A 85 -0.22 10.66 -6.01
N VAL A 86 0.84 10.97 -6.78
CA VAL A 86 1.45 12.30 -6.84
C VAL A 86 0.45 13.35 -7.32
N ASP A 87 -0.28 13.06 -8.42
CA ASP A 87 -1.30 13.96 -8.94
C ASP A 87 -2.42 14.25 -7.91
N ALA A 88 -2.85 13.21 -7.16
CA ALA A 88 -3.88 13.38 -6.15
C ALA A 88 -3.37 14.19 -4.94
N ALA A 89 -2.14 13.99 -4.53
CA ALA A 89 -1.52 14.69 -3.41
C ALA A 89 -1.26 16.17 -3.74
N PHE A 90 -0.76 16.44 -4.94
CA PHE A 90 -0.48 17.79 -5.42
C PHE A 90 -1.72 18.71 -5.40
N GLU A 91 -2.90 18.17 -5.71
CA GLU A 91 -4.17 18.93 -5.64
C GLU A 91 -4.48 19.48 -4.24
N PHE A 92 -3.89 18.90 -3.19
CA PHE A 92 -4.20 19.22 -1.79
C PHE A 92 -2.98 19.66 -0.97
N ASP A 93 -1.86 19.95 -1.63
CA ASP A 93 -0.61 20.36 -0.97
C ASP A 93 -0.13 19.33 0.07
N ILE A 94 -0.11 18.05 -0.31
CA ILE A 94 0.27 16.93 0.57
C ILE A 94 1.57 16.29 0.09
N ARG A 95 2.50 16.10 1.03
CA ARG A 95 3.79 15.44 0.76
C ARG A 95 3.61 13.96 0.47
N VAL A 96 4.37 13.46 -0.51
CA VAL A 96 4.41 12.05 -0.89
C VAL A 96 5.81 11.49 -0.69
N TYR A 97 5.89 10.39 -0.01
CA TYR A 97 7.13 9.67 0.24
C TYR A 97 7.07 8.24 -0.31
N SER A 98 8.25 7.71 -0.64
CA SER A 98 8.40 6.28 -0.95
C SER A 98 9.25 5.57 0.08
N VAL A 99 8.95 4.30 0.29
CA VAL A 99 9.70 3.43 1.20
C VAL A 99 10.15 2.15 0.47
N ASP A 100 11.38 1.74 0.72
CA ASP A 100 11.86 0.43 0.24
C ASP A 100 11.23 -0.71 1.05
N THR A 101 10.90 -1.80 0.35
CA THR A 101 10.29 -3.00 0.94
C THR A 101 11.09 -3.57 2.11
N ARG A 102 12.44 -3.53 2.04
CA ARG A 102 13.28 -4.04 3.13
C ARG A 102 13.15 -3.19 4.38
N HIS A 103 13.09 -1.86 4.22
CA HIS A 103 13.03 -0.94 5.35
C HIS A 103 11.74 -1.12 6.15
N TRP A 104 10.58 -1.08 5.51
CA TRP A 104 9.34 -1.23 6.26
C TRP A 104 9.17 -2.65 6.84
N LYS A 105 9.58 -3.70 6.09
CA LYS A 105 9.54 -5.08 6.61
C LYS A 105 10.42 -5.24 7.85
N THR A 106 11.66 -4.78 7.80
CA THR A 106 12.56 -4.86 8.96
C THR A 106 11.99 -4.14 10.17
N ARG A 107 11.40 -2.96 9.96
CA ARG A 107 10.89 -2.15 11.09
C ARG A 107 9.59 -2.68 11.67
N VAL A 108 8.65 -3.08 10.83
CA VAL A 108 7.30 -3.48 11.25
C VAL A 108 7.22 -4.96 11.60
N LEU A 109 7.97 -5.81 10.89
CA LEU A 109 7.97 -7.25 11.05
C LEU A 109 9.20 -7.80 11.79
N GLY A 110 10.14 -6.93 12.18
CA GLY A 110 11.40 -7.33 12.82
C GLY A 110 12.46 -7.88 11.86
N THR A 111 12.10 -8.18 10.61
CA THR A 111 13.03 -8.77 9.64
C THR A 111 12.57 -8.49 8.19
N SER A 112 13.54 -8.32 7.28
CA SER A 112 13.27 -8.15 5.86
C SER A 112 13.00 -9.48 5.13
N ARG A 113 13.35 -10.61 5.75
CA ARG A 113 13.17 -11.97 5.19
C ARG A 113 12.55 -12.89 6.25
N PRO A 114 11.32 -12.60 6.67
CA PRO A 114 10.68 -13.39 7.71
C PRO A 114 10.36 -14.80 7.20
N LYS A 115 10.79 -15.81 7.95
CA LYS A 115 10.23 -17.16 7.82
C LYS A 115 9.02 -17.22 8.75
N PHE A 116 7.87 -16.96 8.22
CA PHE A 116 6.61 -17.13 8.95
C PHE A 116 5.98 -18.45 8.56
N GLU A 117 5.26 -19.03 9.51
CA GLU A 117 4.41 -20.19 9.26
C GLU A 117 3.39 -19.89 8.15
N PRO A 118 3.09 -20.87 7.30
CA PRO A 118 2.09 -20.72 6.26
C PRO A 118 0.75 -20.23 6.83
N ILE A 119 0.12 -19.35 6.08
CA ILE A 119 -1.22 -18.83 6.42
C ILE A 119 -2.17 -19.29 5.32
N GLU A 120 -3.21 -20.01 5.72
CA GLU A 120 -4.25 -20.42 4.79
C GLU A 120 -4.88 -19.21 4.09
N GLY A 121 -5.16 -19.33 2.79
CA GLY A 121 -5.66 -18.22 1.97
C GLY A 121 -4.59 -17.25 1.45
N VAL A 122 -3.31 -17.40 1.84
CA VAL A 122 -2.18 -16.61 1.33
C VAL A 122 -1.27 -17.46 0.47
N LYS A 123 -1.18 -17.14 -0.82
CA LYS A 123 -0.39 -17.92 -1.79
C LYS A 123 1.10 -17.58 -1.78
N ASN A 124 1.46 -16.34 -1.45
CA ASN A 124 2.84 -15.87 -1.51
C ASN A 124 3.49 -15.90 -0.12
N PRO A 125 4.49 -16.78 0.13
CA PRO A 125 5.16 -16.86 1.43
C PRO A 125 5.78 -15.54 1.90
N GLN A 126 6.19 -14.67 0.99
CA GLN A 126 6.77 -13.38 1.32
C GLN A 126 5.75 -12.40 1.96
N LYS A 127 4.46 -12.75 1.90
CA LYS A 127 3.34 -11.95 2.43
C LYS A 127 2.83 -12.46 3.78
N PHE A 128 3.26 -13.64 4.24
CA PHE A 128 2.79 -14.20 5.51
C PHE A 128 3.01 -13.24 6.70
N GLY A 129 4.16 -12.56 6.74
CA GLY A 129 4.44 -11.62 7.81
C GLY A 129 3.49 -10.43 7.87
N SER A 130 3.22 -9.76 6.76
CA SER A 130 2.30 -8.63 6.72
C SER A 130 0.87 -9.07 7.02
N VAL A 131 0.43 -10.20 6.48
CA VAL A 131 -0.90 -10.75 6.76
C VAL A 131 -1.04 -11.12 8.24
N ARG A 132 -0.06 -11.83 8.83
CA ARG A 132 -0.04 -12.16 10.25
C ARG A 132 -0.14 -10.89 11.10
N LYS A 133 0.68 -9.88 10.80
CA LYS A 133 0.66 -8.61 11.52
C LYS A 133 -0.71 -7.94 11.51
N MET A 134 -1.41 -7.97 10.38
CA MET A 134 -2.75 -7.40 10.29
C MET A 134 -3.80 -8.24 11.02
N ILE A 135 -3.68 -9.57 11.00
CA ILE A 135 -4.55 -10.47 11.78
C ILE A 135 -4.37 -10.19 13.28
N ASP A 136 -3.13 -10.10 13.76
CA ASP A 136 -2.81 -9.81 15.17
C ASP A 136 -3.35 -8.45 15.63
N LEU A 137 -3.54 -7.51 14.70
CA LEU A 137 -4.16 -6.20 14.93
C LEU A 137 -5.69 -6.20 14.75
N GLY A 138 -6.32 -7.36 14.54
CA GLY A 138 -7.77 -7.50 14.44
C GLY A 138 -8.37 -7.22 13.07
N PHE A 139 -7.57 -7.20 11.98
CA PHE A 139 -8.05 -6.90 10.62
C PHE A 139 -8.35 -8.15 9.78
N TYR A 140 -8.57 -9.32 10.39
CA TYR A 140 -8.83 -10.55 9.62
C TYR A 140 -10.00 -10.40 8.65
N ASP A 141 -11.15 -9.91 9.13
CA ASP A 141 -12.36 -9.76 8.30
C ASP A 141 -12.17 -8.77 7.14
N ASN A 142 -11.35 -7.74 7.34
CA ASN A 142 -11.01 -6.79 6.28
C ASN A 142 -10.17 -7.43 5.16
N LEU A 143 -9.31 -8.40 5.51
CA LEU A 143 -8.47 -9.10 4.55
C LEU A 143 -9.22 -10.23 3.85
N TYR A 144 -10.26 -10.77 4.46
CA TYR A 144 -10.99 -11.94 3.98
C TYR A 144 -11.73 -11.65 2.69
N ASN A 145 -11.57 -12.53 1.70
CA ASN A 145 -12.31 -12.51 0.46
C ASN A 145 -12.77 -13.93 0.13
N GLU A 146 -14.05 -14.13 0.09
CA GLU A 146 -14.63 -15.37 -0.37
C GLU A 146 -14.68 -15.42 -1.90
N GLY A 147 -14.37 -16.57 -2.47
CA GLY A 147 -14.36 -16.79 -3.90
C GLY A 147 -14.85 -18.18 -4.24
N SER A 148 -15.19 -18.42 -5.50
CA SER A 148 -15.71 -19.70 -6.00
C SER A 148 -14.77 -20.92 -5.80
N ARG A 149 -13.51 -20.67 -5.45
CA ARG A 149 -12.47 -21.70 -5.21
C ARG A 149 -11.95 -21.69 -3.78
N GLY A 150 -12.75 -21.25 -2.81
CA GLY A 150 -12.34 -21.03 -1.44
C GLY A 150 -12.01 -19.57 -1.13
N PHE A 151 -11.55 -19.33 0.11
CA PHE A 151 -11.20 -17.96 0.51
C PHE A 151 -9.75 -17.60 0.19
N THR A 152 -9.49 -16.32 0.14
CA THR A 152 -8.14 -15.74 0.07
C THR A 152 -8.03 -14.57 1.03
N LEU A 153 -6.84 -14.34 1.59
CA LEU A 153 -6.55 -13.12 2.34
C LEU A 153 -5.85 -12.10 1.44
N ASN A 154 -6.27 -10.84 1.56
CA ASN A 154 -5.77 -9.75 0.71
C ASN A 154 -4.42 -9.25 1.22
N ASP A 155 -3.35 -9.77 0.64
CA ASP A 155 -1.98 -9.46 0.97
C ASP A 155 -1.54 -8.03 0.58
N ASP A 156 -2.15 -7.45 -0.46
CA ASP A 156 -1.89 -6.04 -0.84
C ASP A 156 -2.43 -5.06 0.22
N MET A 157 -3.58 -5.38 0.83
CA MET A 157 -4.10 -4.62 1.96
C MET A 157 -3.20 -4.75 3.19
N ALA A 158 -2.73 -5.95 3.47
CA ALA A 158 -1.85 -6.21 4.59
C ALA A 158 -0.53 -5.43 4.48
N ASP A 159 0.07 -5.40 3.30
CA ASP A 159 1.26 -4.59 3.06
C ASP A 159 0.98 -3.09 3.25
N ALA A 160 -0.15 -2.58 2.75
CA ALA A 160 -0.53 -1.18 2.93
C ALA A 160 -0.70 -0.81 4.41
N GLY A 161 -1.31 -1.71 5.22
CA GLY A 161 -1.40 -1.55 6.67
C GLY A 161 -0.02 -1.45 7.32
N CYS A 162 0.89 -2.36 6.98
CA CYS A 162 2.27 -2.32 7.49
C CYS A 162 3.03 -1.06 7.08
N ILE A 163 2.87 -0.60 5.83
CA ILE A 163 3.52 0.63 5.34
C ILE A 163 3.00 1.86 6.10
N SER A 164 1.71 1.92 6.42
CA SER A 164 1.15 3.03 7.19
C SER A 164 1.66 3.06 8.63
N LEU A 165 1.83 1.90 9.27
CA LEU A 165 2.47 1.79 10.60
C LEU A 165 3.94 2.19 10.56
N TYR A 166 4.65 1.82 9.50
CA TYR A 166 6.03 2.27 9.28
C TYR A 166 6.11 3.80 9.18
N GLY A 167 5.21 4.42 8.42
CA GLY A 167 5.17 5.87 8.24
C GLY A 167 5.02 6.62 9.56
N PHE A 168 4.16 6.15 10.44
CA PHE A 168 4.00 6.72 11.77
C PHE A 168 5.27 6.58 12.63
N SER A 169 6.10 5.58 12.41
CA SER A 169 7.32 5.35 13.19
C SER A 169 8.43 6.41 12.97
N GLY A 170 8.23 7.36 12.06
CA GLY A 170 9.12 8.50 11.84
C GLY A 170 10.50 8.17 11.25
N LYS A 171 10.66 7.05 10.57
CA LYS A 171 11.96 6.62 10.01
C LYS A 171 12.09 6.96 8.52
N PRO A 172 13.34 6.99 7.99
CA PRO A 172 13.62 7.64 6.71
C PRO A 172 12.85 7.02 5.55
N TYR A 173 12.17 7.85 4.84
CA TYR A 173 11.58 7.59 3.54
C TYR A 173 12.09 8.63 2.54
N ASN A 174 12.09 8.25 1.27
CA ASN A 174 12.52 9.15 0.21
C ASN A 174 11.36 10.05 -0.20
N LEU A 175 11.56 11.35 -0.14
CA LEU A 175 10.60 12.32 -0.64
C LEU A 175 10.45 12.15 -2.16
N ILE A 176 9.20 12.07 -2.64
CA ILE A 176 8.86 12.03 -4.07
C ILE A 176 8.32 13.39 -4.50
N LEU A 177 7.49 14.02 -3.65
CA LEU A 177 6.87 15.30 -3.89
C LEU A 177 6.98 16.15 -2.64
N GLU A 178 7.66 17.28 -2.78
CA GLU A 178 7.66 18.40 -1.85
C GLU A 178 6.72 19.46 -2.42
N THR A 179 5.75 19.87 -1.65
CA THR A 179 4.77 20.90 -2.01
C THR A 179 5.04 22.18 -1.27
#